data_ffb1e21175bdd2474c1556416fad90fc
#
_entry.id   ffb1e21175bdd2474c1556416fad90fc
#
_cell.length_a   1.000
_cell.length_b   1.000
_cell.length_c   1.000
_cell.angle_alpha   90.00
_cell.angle_beta   90.00
_cell.angle_gamma   90.00
#
_symmetry.space_group_name_H-M   'P 1'
#
loop_
_entity.id
_entity.type
_entity.pdbx_description
1 polymer ?
#
loop_
_entity_poly.entity_id
_entity_poly.type
_entity_poly.pdbx_seq_one_letter_code
_entity_poly.pdbx_strand_id
1 'polypeptide(L)'
;AKPWNEASYYTEDFKQGKLWVNDAIYGHRDKRFAATIVYDSCRFFTSLVTTRLKGNIHYLSNKEQARHVTKSGYVYRKGVYEDKWLWYSDPTNYHYVVLRLGRSYLNYAEAMLRLGDKSSAIEYINKTRDVHGGLPGLTATTSLEDVWKYYKIERRAELVQENDRYWSLLRWGKEEGLNVIPELNTTPTAITISEDGRTFSIG
;
A
#
# COMPACT_ATOMS: atom_id res chain seq x y z
N ALA A 1 2.65 -2.59 9.62
CA ALA A 1 1.32 -3.08 9.28
C ALA A 1 1.33 -4.59 9.20
N LYS A 2 0.32 -5.25 9.74
CA LYS A 2 0.18 -6.70 9.61
C LYS A 2 -0.39 -7.04 8.24
N PRO A 3 0.01 -8.17 7.63
CA PRO A 3 -0.69 -8.67 6.45
C PRO A 3 -2.19 -8.80 6.74
N TRP A 4 -3.02 -8.56 5.76
CA TRP A 4 -4.48 -8.60 5.93
C TRP A 4 -5.00 -9.99 6.36
N ASN A 5 -4.26 -11.04 6.06
CA ASN A 5 -4.57 -12.44 6.42
C ASN A 5 -4.06 -12.86 7.79
N GLU A 6 -3.44 -11.98 8.56
CA GLU A 6 -3.05 -12.32 9.92
C GLU A 6 -4.26 -12.38 10.86
N ALA A 7 -4.22 -13.32 11.79
CA ALA A 7 -5.30 -13.62 12.73
C ALA A 7 -5.83 -12.40 13.51
N SER A 8 -5.00 -11.37 13.71
CA SER A 8 -5.40 -10.15 14.41
C SER A 8 -6.46 -9.30 13.69
N TYR A 9 -6.63 -9.48 12.38
CA TYR A 9 -7.72 -8.83 11.64
C TYR A 9 -9.04 -9.59 11.73
N TYR A 10 -8.99 -10.85 12.15
CA TYR A 10 -10.13 -11.73 12.28
C TYR A 10 -10.44 -11.99 13.77
N THR A 11 -10.56 -10.92 14.55
CA THR A 11 -10.97 -11.02 15.95
C THR A 11 -12.35 -11.65 16.04
N GLU A 12 -12.68 -12.17 17.22
CA GLU A 12 -14.02 -12.72 17.47
C GLU A 12 -15.11 -11.64 17.27
N ASP A 13 -14.84 -10.39 17.61
CA ASP A 13 -15.79 -9.29 17.37
C ASP A 13 -16.04 -9.05 15.88
N PHE A 14 -15.02 -9.19 15.03
CA PHE A 14 -15.21 -9.13 13.58
C PHE A 14 -16.02 -10.32 13.06
N LYS A 15 -15.68 -11.54 13.46
CA LYS A 15 -16.41 -12.76 13.07
C LYS A 15 -17.87 -12.72 13.50
N GLN A 16 -18.17 -12.12 14.64
CA GLN A 16 -19.54 -11.91 15.14
C GLN A 16 -20.25 -10.71 14.49
N GLY A 17 -19.62 -10.03 13.51
CA GLY A 17 -20.20 -8.87 12.85
C GLY A 17 -20.34 -7.63 13.72
N LYS A 18 -19.63 -7.55 14.84
CA LYS A 18 -19.61 -6.38 15.72
C LYS A 18 -18.77 -5.24 15.20
N LEU A 19 -17.69 -5.56 14.45
CA LEU A 19 -16.80 -4.57 13.82
C LEU A 19 -17.13 -4.40 12.36
N TRP A 20 -16.96 -3.19 11.86
CA TRP A 20 -16.98 -2.91 10.45
C TRP A 20 -15.72 -3.47 9.76
N VAL A 21 -15.88 -3.92 8.52
CA VAL A 21 -14.74 -4.39 7.70
C VAL A 21 -13.63 -3.34 7.63
N ASN A 22 -13.99 -2.06 7.48
CA ASN A 22 -13.03 -0.98 7.40
C ASN A 22 -12.19 -0.83 8.67
N ASP A 23 -12.77 -0.96 9.85
CA ASP A 23 -12.02 -0.91 11.11
C ASP A 23 -11.08 -2.10 11.23
N ALA A 24 -11.56 -3.29 10.85
CA ALA A 24 -10.78 -4.51 10.93
C ALA A 24 -9.60 -4.52 9.92
N ILE A 25 -9.82 -4.08 8.70
CA ILE A 25 -8.82 -4.15 7.62
C ILE A 25 -7.94 -2.89 7.58
N TYR A 26 -8.50 -1.72 7.80
CA TYR A 26 -7.82 -0.43 7.55
C TYR A 26 -7.39 0.31 8.82
N GLY A 27 -8.01 0.03 9.98
CA GLY A 27 -7.79 0.77 11.22
C GLY A 27 -6.38 0.69 11.79
N HIS A 28 -5.63 -0.35 11.49
CA HIS A 28 -4.28 -0.59 12.02
C HIS A 28 -3.20 -0.65 10.94
N ARG A 29 -3.42 0.04 9.84
CA ARG A 29 -2.46 0.09 8.73
C ARG A 29 -1.36 1.10 8.97
N ASP A 30 -0.27 0.89 8.23
CA ASP A 30 0.78 1.87 7.99
C ASP A 30 0.16 3.23 7.61
N LYS A 31 0.64 4.32 8.19
CA LYS A 31 0.12 5.69 7.94
C LYS A 31 0.13 6.06 6.45
N ARG A 32 1.09 5.53 5.69
CA ARG A 32 1.19 5.74 4.25
C ARG A 32 0.06 5.10 3.47
N PHE A 33 -0.62 4.09 4.04
CA PHE A 33 -1.75 3.46 3.38
C PHE A 33 -2.83 4.49 3.03
N ALA A 34 -3.32 5.23 4.01
CA ALA A 34 -4.35 6.25 3.81
C ALA A 34 -3.87 7.42 2.92
N ALA A 35 -2.56 7.74 2.95
CA ALA A 35 -1.97 8.76 2.09
C ALA A 35 -1.74 8.31 0.64
N THR A 36 -1.84 7.02 0.35
CA THR A 36 -1.47 6.43 -0.94
C THR A 36 -2.63 5.79 -1.65
N ILE A 37 -3.57 5.22 -0.90
CA ILE A 37 -4.65 4.37 -1.40
C ILE A 37 -5.99 4.96 -0.99
N VAL A 38 -6.90 5.02 -1.94
CA VAL A 38 -8.33 5.27 -1.72
C VAL A 38 -9.02 3.92 -1.53
N TYR A 39 -9.82 3.80 -0.50
CA TYR A 39 -10.52 2.57 -0.12
C TYR A 39 -11.95 2.87 0.31
N ASP A 40 -12.79 1.87 0.51
CA ASP A 40 -14.17 2.06 0.91
C ASP A 40 -14.27 2.86 2.21
N SER A 41 -15.19 3.81 2.25
CA SER A 41 -15.46 4.74 3.35
C SER A 41 -14.35 5.74 3.69
N CYS A 42 -13.34 5.92 2.83
CA CYS A 42 -12.40 7.03 2.99
C CYS A 42 -12.90 8.30 2.27
N ARG A 43 -12.38 9.45 2.68
CA ARG A 43 -12.57 10.71 1.95
C ARG A 43 -11.55 10.80 0.81
N PHE A 44 -12.04 11.20 -0.36
CA PHE A 44 -11.23 11.48 -1.54
C PHE A 44 -11.82 12.69 -2.26
N PHE A 45 -11.02 13.71 -2.49
CA PHE A 45 -11.52 15.07 -2.78
C PHE A 45 -12.53 15.50 -1.70
N THR A 46 -13.69 15.95 -2.11
CA THR A 46 -14.77 16.40 -1.22
C THR A 46 -15.78 15.30 -0.88
N SER A 47 -15.63 14.12 -1.45
CA SER A 47 -16.61 13.03 -1.39
C SER A 47 -16.19 11.88 -0.48
N LEU A 48 -17.17 11.21 0.09
CA LEU A 48 -16.98 9.92 0.73
C LEU A 48 -17.03 8.82 -0.34
N VAL A 49 -15.95 8.05 -0.46
CA VAL A 49 -15.90 6.91 -1.39
C VAL A 49 -16.60 5.71 -0.76
N THR A 50 -17.62 5.20 -1.41
CA THR A 50 -18.33 3.99 -0.96
C THR A 50 -18.43 3.01 -2.12
N THR A 51 -17.48 2.08 -2.18
CA THR A 51 -17.41 1.08 -3.26
C THR A 51 -18.49 0.01 -3.15
N ARG A 52 -19.08 -0.16 -1.96
CA ARG A 52 -20.09 -1.15 -1.62
C ARG A 52 -21.55 -0.70 -1.80
N LEU A 53 -21.80 0.62 -1.82
CA LEU A 53 -23.17 1.15 -1.85
C LEU A 53 -23.66 1.42 -3.26
N LYS A 54 -24.79 0.81 -3.63
CA LYS A 54 -25.48 1.08 -4.89
C LYS A 54 -25.83 2.57 -5.01
N GLY A 55 -25.78 3.08 -6.23
CA GLY A 55 -26.06 4.50 -6.52
C GLY A 55 -24.88 5.44 -6.27
N ASN A 56 -23.81 5.00 -5.64
CA ASN A 56 -22.58 5.78 -5.54
C ASN A 56 -21.77 5.64 -6.84
N ILE A 57 -21.13 6.73 -7.28
CA ILE A 57 -20.31 6.73 -8.49
C ILE A 57 -19.12 5.79 -8.42
N HIS A 58 -18.68 5.46 -7.21
CA HIS A 58 -17.57 4.54 -6.94
C HIS A 58 -18.02 3.08 -6.75
N TYR A 59 -19.31 2.79 -6.89
CA TYR A 59 -19.83 1.43 -6.72
C TYR A 59 -19.23 0.47 -7.74
N LEU A 60 -18.63 -0.63 -7.27
CA LEU A 60 -17.84 -1.55 -8.10
C LEU A 60 -18.61 -2.18 -9.26
N SER A 61 -19.91 -2.35 -9.13
CA SER A 61 -20.77 -2.91 -10.17
C SER A 61 -21.53 -1.84 -10.97
N ASN A 62 -21.14 -0.58 -10.89
CA ASN A 62 -21.78 0.48 -11.65
C ASN A 62 -21.39 0.37 -13.14
N LYS A 63 -22.30 -0.16 -13.95
CA LYS A 63 -22.09 -0.37 -15.39
C LYS A 63 -22.02 0.94 -16.18
N GLU A 64 -22.72 1.97 -15.75
CA GLU A 64 -22.75 3.28 -16.44
C GLU A 64 -21.43 4.01 -16.28
N GLN A 65 -20.74 3.78 -15.16
CA GLN A 65 -19.46 4.39 -14.82
C GLN A 65 -18.29 3.40 -14.91
N ALA A 66 -18.45 2.31 -15.65
CA ALA A 66 -17.47 1.21 -15.71
C ALA A 66 -16.02 1.64 -16.05
N ARG A 67 -15.86 2.78 -16.73
CA ARG A 67 -14.53 3.35 -17.07
C ARG A 67 -13.86 4.03 -15.89
N HIS A 68 -14.62 4.44 -14.88
CA HIS A 68 -14.16 5.23 -13.74
C HIS A 68 -14.18 4.45 -12.43
N VAL A 69 -14.70 3.23 -12.45
CA VAL A 69 -14.81 2.38 -11.27
C VAL A 69 -13.64 1.42 -11.20
N THR A 70 -13.01 1.35 -10.03
CA THR A 70 -11.93 0.40 -9.79
C THR A 70 -12.45 -1.03 -9.83
N LYS A 71 -11.65 -1.94 -10.35
CA LYS A 71 -11.95 -3.38 -10.34
C LYS A 71 -11.36 -4.10 -9.12
N SER A 72 -10.42 -3.47 -8.42
CA SER A 72 -9.74 -4.06 -7.26
C SER A 72 -10.36 -3.69 -5.91
N GLY A 73 -11.27 -2.72 -5.86
CA GLY A 73 -11.76 -2.10 -4.63
C GLY A 73 -10.87 -0.96 -4.10
N TYR A 74 -9.77 -0.67 -4.80
CA TYR A 74 -8.80 0.37 -4.41
C TYR A 74 -8.48 1.29 -5.58
N VAL A 75 -8.17 2.54 -5.27
CA VAL A 75 -7.67 3.54 -6.24
C VAL A 75 -6.41 4.18 -5.66
N TYR A 76 -5.51 4.63 -6.52
CA TYR A 76 -4.35 5.39 -6.09
C TYR A 76 -4.73 6.83 -5.73
N ARG A 77 -4.23 7.29 -4.59
CA ARG A 77 -4.28 8.68 -4.13
C ARG A 77 -2.95 9.40 -4.36
N LYS A 78 -1.86 8.68 -4.15
CA LYS A 78 -0.51 9.23 -4.30
C LYS A 78 -0.29 9.77 -5.70
N GLY A 79 0.18 11.01 -5.78
CA GLY A 79 0.37 11.70 -7.04
C GLY A 79 -0.90 12.34 -7.62
N VAL A 80 -2.03 12.28 -6.91
CA VAL A 80 -3.26 12.99 -7.29
C VAL A 80 -3.31 14.34 -6.57
N TYR A 81 -3.63 15.39 -7.30
CA TYR A 81 -3.84 16.72 -6.74
C TYR A 81 -5.29 16.82 -6.24
N GLU A 82 -5.49 16.82 -4.91
CA GLU A 82 -6.82 16.74 -4.30
C GLU A 82 -7.41 18.09 -3.85
N ASP A 83 -6.67 19.19 -3.99
CA ASP A 83 -7.14 20.49 -3.49
C ASP A 83 -8.35 21.02 -4.26
N LYS A 84 -8.45 20.69 -5.54
CA LYS A 84 -9.60 21.01 -6.38
C LYS A 84 -9.73 20.07 -7.56
N TRP A 85 -10.91 20.01 -8.16
CA TRP A 85 -11.09 19.37 -9.46
C TRP A 85 -10.37 20.20 -10.53
N LEU A 86 -9.45 19.57 -11.26
CA LEU A 86 -8.71 20.22 -12.34
C LEU A 86 -9.36 19.92 -13.69
N TRP A 87 -9.53 20.96 -14.47
CA TRP A 87 -9.81 20.86 -15.90
C TRP A 87 -8.50 20.95 -16.68
N TYR A 88 -8.49 20.53 -17.93
CA TYR A 88 -7.29 20.42 -18.77
C TYR A 88 -6.38 21.66 -18.79
N SER A 89 -6.95 22.85 -18.63
CA SER A 89 -6.24 24.13 -18.68
C SER A 89 -6.01 24.77 -17.32
N ASP A 90 -6.40 24.12 -16.24
CA ASP A 90 -6.27 24.71 -14.91
C ASP A 90 -4.80 24.78 -14.49
N PRO A 91 -4.31 25.95 -14.04
CA PRO A 91 -2.99 26.05 -13.45
C PRO A 91 -2.96 25.31 -12.11
N THR A 92 -1.85 24.65 -11.84
CA THR A 92 -1.61 23.93 -10.59
C THR A 92 -0.19 24.14 -10.10
N ASN A 93 -0.01 24.13 -8.80
CA ASN A 93 1.30 24.10 -8.13
C ASN A 93 1.82 22.68 -7.94
N TYR A 94 1.17 21.68 -8.55
CA TYR A 94 1.63 20.30 -8.46
C TYR A 94 2.98 20.11 -9.15
N HIS A 95 3.90 19.46 -8.44
CA HIS A 95 5.22 19.12 -8.95
C HIS A 95 5.35 17.61 -9.05
N TYR A 96 5.75 17.13 -10.21
CA TYR A 96 6.09 15.72 -10.38
C TYR A 96 7.40 15.40 -9.69
N VAL A 97 7.37 14.49 -8.72
CA VAL A 97 8.55 14.08 -7.96
C VAL A 97 9.28 12.98 -8.72
N VAL A 98 10.43 13.31 -9.30
CA VAL A 98 11.30 12.35 -10.01
C VAL A 98 12.13 11.54 -9.01
N LEU A 99 12.76 12.22 -8.05
CA LEU A 99 13.58 11.62 -7.00
C LEU A 99 13.22 12.24 -5.66
N ARG A 100 13.26 11.44 -4.61
CA ARG A 100 13.03 11.91 -3.24
C ARG A 100 13.89 11.15 -2.24
N LEU A 101 14.10 11.76 -1.11
CA LEU A 101 15.02 11.28 -0.07
C LEU A 101 14.67 9.87 0.45
N GLY A 102 13.38 9.53 0.57
CA GLY A 102 12.95 8.18 0.96
C GLY A 102 13.48 7.07 0.03
N ARG A 103 13.54 7.33 -1.28
CA ARG A 103 14.16 6.41 -2.24
C ARG A 103 15.67 6.29 -1.98
N SER A 104 16.35 7.39 -1.72
CA SER A 104 17.80 7.40 -1.45
C SER A 104 18.12 6.63 -0.17
N TYR A 105 17.32 6.79 0.88
CA TYR A 105 17.48 6.02 2.11
C TYR A 105 17.37 4.52 1.87
N LEU A 106 16.39 4.08 1.11
CA LEU A 106 16.19 2.67 0.82
C LEU A 106 17.24 2.11 -0.16
N ASN A 107 17.76 2.91 -1.08
CA ASN A 107 18.88 2.52 -1.91
C ASN A 107 20.15 2.31 -1.09
N TYR A 108 20.43 3.24 -0.16
CA TYR A 108 21.56 3.12 0.75
C TYR A 108 21.41 1.89 1.67
N ALA A 109 20.23 1.69 2.26
CA ALA A 109 19.95 0.54 3.10
C ALA A 109 20.21 -0.80 2.37
N GLU A 110 19.78 -0.91 1.10
CA GLU A 110 20.06 -2.10 0.30
C GLU A 110 21.55 -2.30 0.06
N ALA A 111 22.29 -1.23 -0.25
CA ALA A 111 23.73 -1.30 -0.42
C ALA A 111 24.42 -1.79 0.87
N MET A 112 24.02 -1.28 2.02
CA MET A 112 24.56 -1.71 3.33
C MET A 112 24.24 -3.17 3.63
N LEU A 113 23.01 -3.63 3.33
CA LEU A 113 22.66 -5.06 3.47
C LEU A 113 23.57 -5.95 2.62
N ARG A 114 23.89 -5.53 1.40
CA ARG A 114 24.78 -6.28 0.49
C ARG A 114 26.22 -6.29 0.95
N LEU A 115 26.65 -5.23 1.63
CA LEU A 115 27.98 -5.13 2.23
C LEU A 115 28.07 -5.84 3.61
N GLY A 116 26.97 -6.38 4.14
CA GLY A 116 26.91 -7.01 5.44
C GLY A 116 26.79 -6.04 6.62
N ASP A 117 26.68 -4.73 6.37
CA ASP A 117 26.44 -3.73 7.41
C ASP A 117 24.96 -3.65 7.78
N LYS A 118 24.54 -4.60 8.63
CA LYS A 118 23.17 -4.67 9.14
C LYS A 118 22.78 -3.42 9.94
N SER A 119 23.70 -2.85 10.69
CA SER A 119 23.42 -1.70 11.57
C SER A 119 23.00 -0.48 10.75
N SER A 120 23.82 -0.08 9.79
CA SER A 120 23.51 1.04 8.90
C SER A 120 22.26 0.79 8.08
N ALA A 121 22.04 -0.46 7.64
CA ALA A 121 20.81 -0.79 6.92
C ALA A 121 19.57 -0.58 7.77
N ILE A 122 19.56 -1.04 9.01
CA ILE A 122 18.45 -0.86 9.96
C ILE A 122 18.18 0.63 10.19
N GLU A 123 19.22 1.43 10.42
CA GLU A 123 19.06 2.88 10.61
C GLU A 123 18.30 3.52 9.45
N TYR A 124 18.71 3.24 8.22
CA TYR A 124 18.13 3.87 7.04
C TYR A 124 16.75 3.30 6.66
N ILE A 125 16.47 2.03 6.94
CA ILE A 125 15.11 1.47 6.84
C ILE A 125 14.17 2.18 7.82
N ASN A 126 14.62 2.42 9.04
CA ASN A 126 13.80 3.06 10.07
C ASN A 126 13.47 4.51 9.76
N LYS A 127 14.28 5.23 8.99
CA LYS A 127 13.96 6.60 8.53
C LYS A 127 12.67 6.66 7.71
N THR A 128 12.31 5.60 7.02
CA THR A 128 11.02 5.52 6.32
C THR A 128 9.99 4.75 7.13
N ARG A 129 10.38 3.63 7.72
CA ARG A 129 9.48 2.75 8.45
C ARG A 129 8.83 3.41 9.67
N ASP A 130 9.62 4.02 10.51
CA ASP A 130 9.14 4.69 11.72
C ASP A 130 8.57 6.06 11.41
N VAL A 131 9.35 6.91 10.75
CA VAL A 131 8.96 8.31 10.52
C VAL A 131 7.77 8.43 9.56
N HIS A 132 7.82 7.78 8.39
CA HIS A 132 6.75 7.88 7.41
C HIS A 132 5.61 6.89 7.70
N GLY A 133 5.97 5.64 8.02
CA GLY A 133 5.01 4.56 8.23
C GLY A 133 4.34 4.57 9.61
N GLY A 134 5.02 5.12 10.61
CA GLY A 134 4.58 5.04 12.01
C GLY A 134 4.58 3.60 12.53
N LEU A 135 5.46 2.77 12.01
CA LEU A 135 5.61 1.37 12.39
C LEU A 135 6.78 1.20 13.37
N PRO A 136 6.72 0.19 14.25
CA PRO A 136 7.87 -0.10 15.12
C PRO A 136 9.14 -0.29 14.30
N GLY A 137 10.20 0.40 14.69
CA GLY A 137 11.50 0.30 14.06
C GLY A 137 12.11 -1.11 14.22
N LEU A 138 12.98 -1.48 13.28
CA LEU A 138 13.81 -2.66 13.41
C LEU A 138 14.91 -2.41 14.46
N THR A 139 15.35 -3.44 15.14
CA THR A 139 16.35 -3.35 16.21
C THR A 139 17.60 -4.18 15.87
N ALA A 140 18.67 -3.97 16.61
CA ALA A 140 19.90 -4.75 16.47
C ALA A 140 19.69 -6.27 16.65
N THR A 141 18.66 -6.66 17.40
CA THR A 141 18.29 -8.06 17.62
C THR A 141 17.53 -8.70 16.47
N THR A 142 17.02 -7.92 15.51
CA THR A 142 16.36 -8.44 14.32
C THR A 142 17.36 -9.29 13.51
N SER A 143 16.98 -10.49 13.10
CA SER A 143 17.83 -11.34 12.27
C SER A 143 18.14 -10.70 10.92
N LEU A 144 19.24 -11.05 10.28
CA LEU A 144 19.58 -10.51 8.97
C LEU A 144 18.53 -10.88 7.92
N GLU A 145 18.01 -12.09 7.99
CA GLU A 145 16.93 -12.56 7.12
C GLU A 145 15.66 -11.70 7.28
N ASP A 146 15.26 -11.43 8.52
CA ASP A 146 14.10 -10.55 8.78
C ASP A 146 14.37 -9.11 8.36
N VAL A 147 15.58 -8.59 8.52
CA VAL A 147 15.92 -7.25 8.02
C VAL A 147 15.74 -7.18 6.51
N TRP A 148 16.20 -8.18 5.75
CA TRP A 148 15.96 -8.27 4.31
C TRP A 148 14.47 -8.36 3.96
N LYS A 149 13.73 -9.18 4.67
CA LYS A 149 12.28 -9.31 4.50
C LYS A 149 11.56 -7.97 4.74
N TYR A 150 11.85 -7.32 5.86
CA TYR A 150 11.25 -6.03 6.18
C TYR A 150 11.72 -4.92 5.24
N TYR A 151 12.96 -4.93 4.79
CA TYR A 151 13.44 -4.03 3.76
C TYR A 151 12.62 -4.13 2.46
N LYS A 152 12.41 -5.35 1.95
CA LYS A 152 11.60 -5.57 0.74
C LYS A 152 10.15 -5.08 0.91
N ILE A 153 9.55 -5.28 2.08
CA ILE A 153 8.22 -4.78 2.43
C ILE A 153 8.22 -3.26 2.51
N GLU A 154 9.20 -2.68 3.19
CA GLU A 154 9.34 -1.25 3.37
C GLU A 154 9.50 -0.53 2.03
N ARG A 155 10.36 -1.05 1.15
CA ARG A 155 10.56 -0.50 -0.17
C ARG A 155 9.28 -0.52 -1.01
N ARG A 156 8.51 -1.61 -0.92
CA ARG A 156 7.19 -1.70 -1.57
C ARG A 156 6.22 -0.64 -1.05
N ALA A 157 6.12 -0.46 0.27
CA ALA A 157 5.20 0.48 0.88
C ALA A 157 5.58 1.93 0.61
N GLU A 158 6.86 2.26 0.70
CA GLU A 158 7.38 3.61 0.53
C GLU A 158 7.33 4.07 -0.93
N LEU A 159 7.72 3.21 -1.86
CA LEU A 159 7.88 3.55 -3.28
C LEU A 159 6.72 3.10 -4.17
N VAL A 160 5.57 2.80 -3.58
CA VAL A 160 4.37 2.47 -4.35
C VAL A 160 4.06 3.59 -5.35
N GLN A 161 3.72 3.22 -6.58
CA GLN A 161 3.43 4.12 -7.71
C GLN A 161 4.61 5.03 -8.13
N GLU A 162 5.84 4.68 -7.77
CA GLU A 162 7.05 5.40 -8.19
C GLU A 162 7.89 4.59 -9.21
N ASN A 163 7.28 3.69 -9.94
CA ASN A 163 7.94 2.86 -10.95
C ASN A 163 9.15 2.08 -10.40
N ASP A 164 9.07 1.61 -9.16
CA ASP A 164 10.17 0.90 -8.48
C ASP A 164 9.97 -0.62 -8.42
N ARG A 165 8.74 -1.06 -8.09
CA ARG A 165 8.46 -2.45 -7.72
C ARG A 165 8.88 -3.46 -8.76
N TYR A 166 8.55 -3.23 -10.03
CA TYR A 166 8.87 -4.13 -11.13
C TYR A 166 10.39 -4.35 -11.24
N TRP A 167 11.15 -3.27 -11.27
CA TRP A 167 12.61 -3.34 -11.40
C TRP A 167 13.30 -3.96 -10.18
N SER A 168 12.77 -3.68 -8.98
CA SER A 168 13.26 -4.30 -7.74
C SER A 168 13.02 -5.82 -7.75
N LEU A 169 11.85 -6.27 -8.17
CA LEU A 169 11.54 -7.70 -8.29
C LEU A 169 12.41 -8.40 -9.32
N LEU A 170 12.64 -7.79 -10.49
CA LEU A 170 13.54 -8.35 -11.50
C LEU A 170 14.97 -8.50 -10.96
N ARG A 171 15.48 -7.45 -10.29
CA ARG A 171 16.83 -7.46 -9.74
C ARG A 171 17.00 -8.54 -8.67
N TRP A 172 16.09 -8.60 -7.72
CA TRP A 172 16.13 -9.60 -6.64
C TRP A 172 15.91 -11.02 -7.18
N GLY A 173 14.98 -11.21 -8.10
CA GLY A 173 14.75 -12.52 -8.71
C GLY A 173 15.96 -13.02 -9.48
N LYS A 174 16.65 -12.15 -10.20
CA LYS A 174 17.90 -12.50 -10.89
C LYS A 174 19.00 -12.94 -9.90
N GLU A 175 19.11 -12.24 -8.78
CA GLU A 175 20.10 -12.57 -7.75
C GLU A 175 19.77 -13.88 -7.03
N GLU A 176 18.49 -14.18 -6.86
CA GLU A 176 18.01 -15.45 -6.32
C GLU A 176 18.00 -16.60 -7.34
N GLY A 177 18.44 -16.35 -8.56
CA GLY A 177 18.49 -17.34 -9.65
C GLY A 177 17.11 -17.78 -10.16
N LEU A 178 16.09 -16.97 -9.97
CA LEU A 178 14.72 -17.31 -10.35
C LEU A 178 14.49 -17.11 -11.85
N ASN A 179 14.02 -18.14 -12.54
CA ASN A 179 13.55 -18.03 -13.93
C ASN A 179 12.16 -17.38 -14.02
N VAL A 180 11.34 -17.55 -12.99
CA VAL A 180 10.01 -16.98 -12.87
C VAL A 180 9.92 -16.25 -11.53
N ILE A 181 9.47 -15.00 -11.57
CA ILE A 181 9.28 -14.21 -10.35
C ILE A 181 7.83 -14.38 -9.92
N PRO A 182 7.57 -15.03 -8.77
CA PRO A 182 6.20 -15.39 -8.36
C PRO A 182 5.26 -14.18 -8.31
N GLU A 183 5.71 -13.04 -7.76
CA GLU A 183 4.88 -11.84 -7.64
C GLU A 183 4.47 -11.22 -8.99
N LEU A 184 5.27 -11.40 -10.05
CA LEU A 184 4.95 -10.91 -11.39
C LEU A 184 4.02 -11.87 -12.15
N ASN A 185 3.88 -13.10 -11.65
CA ASN A 185 3.05 -14.15 -12.25
C ASN A 185 1.77 -14.42 -11.44
N THR A 186 1.45 -13.56 -10.47
CA THR A 186 0.24 -13.69 -9.64
C THR A 186 -0.93 -13.01 -10.31
N THR A 187 -2.09 -13.66 -10.32
CA THR A 187 -3.34 -13.03 -10.74
C THR A 187 -3.74 -11.96 -9.72
N PRO A 188 -3.99 -10.71 -10.15
CA PRO A 188 -4.50 -9.68 -9.25
C PRO A 188 -5.85 -10.08 -8.68
N THR A 189 -6.04 -9.82 -7.40
CA THR A 189 -7.31 -10.06 -6.69
C THR A 189 -8.00 -8.75 -6.36
N ALA A 190 -9.31 -8.82 -6.18
CA ALA A 190 -10.16 -7.70 -5.78
C ALA A 190 -10.75 -7.93 -4.40
N ILE A 191 -10.97 -6.87 -3.67
CA ILE A 191 -11.77 -6.90 -2.44
C ILE A 191 -13.19 -6.44 -2.75
N THR A 192 -14.17 -7.22 -2.34
CA THR A 192 -15.58 -6.86 -2.37
C THR A 192 -16.12 -6.84 -0.96
N ILE A 193 -16.65 -5.70 -0.55
CA ILE A 193 -17.25 -5.51 0.78
C ILE A 193 -18.77 -5.61 0.64
N SER A 194 -19.43 -6.33 1.56
CA SER A 194 -20.89 -6.41 1.62
C SER A 194 -21.54 -5.04 1.82
N GLU A 195 -22.77 -4.87 1.37
CA GLU A 195 -23.48 -3.58 1.44
C GLU A 195 -23.60 -3.07 2.87
N ASP A 196 -23.79 -3.96 3.85
CA ASP A 196 -23.84 -3.66 5.27
C ASP A 196 -22.47 -3.37 5.92
N GLY A 197 -21.35 -3.55 5.18
CA GLY A 197 -19.99 -3.32 5.66
C GLY A 197 -19.49 -4.33 6.69
N ARG A 198 -20.12 -5.49 6.81
CA ARG A 198 -19.83 -6.49 7.87
C ARG A 198 -18.96 -7.64 7.38
N THR A 199 -18.99 -7.94 6.10
CA THR A 199 -18.22 -9.04 5.51
C THR A 199 -17.46 -8.57 4.27
N PHE A 200 -16.48 -9.35 3.86
CA PHE A 200 -15.77 -9.12 2.60
C PHE A 200 -15.38 -10.45 1.96
N SER A 201 -15.14 -10.41 0.67
CA SER A 201 -14.55 -11.50 -0.10
C SER A 201 -13.37 -11.01 -0.92
N ILE A 202 -12.47 -11.90 -1.26
CA ILE A 202 -11.34 -11.65 -2.15
C ILE A 202 -11.45 -12.67 -3.30
N GLY A 203 -11.45 -12.15 -4.51
CA GLY A 203 -11.58 -12.95 -5.72
C GLY A 203 -10.86 -12.35 -6.92
#